data_7371c3c1c144c045ac32bad83a5c09d0
#
_entry.id   7371c3c1c144c045ac32bad83a5c09d0
#
_cell.length_a   1.000
_cell.length_b   1.000
_cell.length_c   1.000
_cell.angle_alpha   90.00
_cell.angle_beta   90.00
_cell.angle_gamma   90.00
#
_symmetry.space_group_name_H-M   'P 1'
#
loop_
_entity.id
_entity.type
_entity.pdbx_description
1 polymer ?
#
loop_
_entity_poly.entity_id
_entity_poly.type
_entity_poly.pdbx_seq_one_letter_code
_entity_poly.pdbx_strand_id
1 'polypeptide(L)'
;MKKFGVFMLALLVAASGTFAQSSGSKTYKVKLGHASSTESTRHKALLVFKDYVEKKSGGKLQVEIYPSATLGNEGEMIESLKMGTIEAFTGGVFDAQTPKLNLILMPFFFETQADLMKVARSDIGKMIMKDAEKFGIKMLAFGDGGSRHFTNNVRPIRSPADMKGLKIRTPPIESIIKCMQALGATPVSIPSGAT
;
A
#
# COMPACT_ATOMS: atom_id res chain seq x y z
N MET A 1 -23.95 75.63 53.26
CA MET A 1 -22.89 75.10 52.41
C MET A 1 -22.86 73.60 52.66
N LYS A 2 -23.57 72.83 51.85
CA LYS A 2 -23.69 71.34 52.00
C LYS A 2 -23.08 70.68 50.77
N LYS A 3 -22.06 69.86 50.99
CA LYS A 3 -21.36 69.08 49.97
C LYS A 3 -22.13 67.76 49.78
N PHE A 4 -22.68 67.48 48.60
CA PHE A 4 -23.25 66.22 48.23
C PHE A 4 -22.12 65.38 47.63
N GLY A 5 -21.79 64.28 48.28
CA GLY A 5 -20.88 63.26 47.75
C GLY A 5 -21.69 62.22 46.98
N VAL A 6 -21.42 62.11 45.70
CA VAL A 6 -21.98 61.03 44.85
C VAL A 6 -21.13 59.80 44.99
N PHE A 7 -21.68 58.71 45.55
CA PHE A 7 -21.08 57.41 45.63
C PHE A 7 -21.34 56.67 44.30
N MET A 8 -20.32 56.53 43.48
CA MET A 8 -20.36 55.75 42.24
C MET A 8 -20.00 54.31 42.51
N LEU A 9 -21.01 53.44 42.56
CA LEU A 9 -20.85 52.00 42.75
C LEU A 9 -20.40 51.38 41.42
N ALA A 10 -19.11 51.04 41.29
CA ALA A 10 -18.58 50.33 40.13
C ALA A 10 -18.90 48.84 40.24
N LEU A 11 -19.81 48.35 39.38
CA LEU A 11 -20.18 46.94 39.24
C LEU A 11 -19.12 46.24 38.35
N LEU A 12 -18.14 45.53 38.97
CA LEU A 12 -17.18 44.68 38.24
C LEU A 12 -17.89 43.39 37.85
N VAL A 13 -18.35 43.33 36.60
CA VAL A 13 -18.78 42.05 35.99
C VAL A 13 -17.54 41.28 35.56
N ALA A 14 -17.11 40.31 36.40
CA ALA A 14 -16.10 39.35 36.04
C ALA A 14 -16.68 38.38 35.01
N ALA A 15 -16.50 38.66 33.71
CA ALA A 15 -16.75 37.74 32.64
C ALA A 15 -15.64 36.67 32.70
N SER A 16 -15.91 35.57 33.42
CA SER A 16 -15.10 34.33 33.35
C SER A 16 -15.36 33.68 31.96
N GLY A 17 -14.67 34.21 30.97
CA GLY A 17 -14.54 33.55 29.66
C GLY A 17 -13.76 32.27 29.85
N THR A 18 -14.45 31.13 29.95
CA THR A 18 -13.85 29.83 29.77
C THR A 18 -13.36 29.75 28.32
N PHE A 19 -12.10 30.10 28.11
CA PHE A 19 -11.39 29.71 26.91
C PHE A 19 -11.35 28.19 26.92
N ALA A 20 -12.34 27.55 26.25
CA ALA A 20 -12.24 26.17 25.85
C ALA A 20 -11.04 26.10 24.91
N GLN A 21 -9.89 25.72 25.49
CA GLN A 21 -8.69 25.41 24.75
C GLN A 21 -9.01 24.19 23.90
N SER A 22 -9.45 24.43 22.67
CA SER A 22 -9.59 23.40 21.63
C SER A 22 -8.20 22.81 21.47
N SER A 23 -7.95 21.70 22.17
CA SER A 23 -6.78 20.87 21.90
C SER A 23 -7.01 20.28 20.50
N GLY A 24 -6.62 21.02 19.47
CA GLY A 24 -6.68 20.60 18.09
C GLY A 24 -5.91 19.29 17.96
N SER A 25 -6.66 18.19 17.92
CA SER A 25 -6.09 16.87 17.71
C SER A 25 -5.33 16.89 16.40
N LYS A 26 -3.99 16.76 16.48
CA LYS A 26 -3.14 16.77 15.28
C LYS A 26 -3.61 15.67 14.33
N THR A 27 -3.97 16.05 13.12
CA THR A 27 -4.39 15.12 12.07
C THR A 27 -3.20 14.81 11.18
N TYR A 28 -3.03 13.54 10.81
CA TYR A 28 -1.98 13.06 9.93
C TYR A 28 -2.62 12.56 8.63
N LYS A 29 -2.08 12.99 7.51
CA LYS A 29 -2.47 12.48 6.19
C LYS A 29 -1.60 11.29 5.82
N VAL A 30 -2.25 10.24 5.29
CA VAL A 30 -1.60 9.03 4.79
C VAL A 30 -1.89 8.94 3.30
N LYS A 31 -0.96 9.36 2.46
CA LYS A 31 -1.02 9.15 1.01
C LYS A 31 -0.68 7.70 0.72
N LEU A 32 -1.65 6.95 0.20
CA LEU A 32 -1.52 5.54 -0.13
C LEU A 32 -1.63 5.33 -1.62
N GLY A 33 -0.52 4.93 -2.27
CA GLY A 33 -0.45 4.68 -3.71
C GLY A 33 -0.63 3.22 -4.10
N HIS A 34 -1.21 2.98 -5.27
CA HIS A 34 -1.23 1.67 -5.93
C HIS A 34 -1.40 1.79 -7.46
N ALA A 35 -0.92 0.78 -8.20
CA ALA A 35 -0.95 0.81 -9.67
C ALA A 35 -2.22 0.21 -10.29
N SER A 36 -3.12 -0.38 -9.50
CA SER A 36 -4.34 -1.01 -10.02
C SER A 36 -5.45 0.02 -10.27
N SER A 37 -6.41 -0.31 -11.16
CA SER A 37 -7.58 0.52 -11.40
C SER A 37 -8.51 0.61 -10.17
N THR A 38 -9.43 1.56 -10.19
CA THR A 38 -10.47 1.75 -9.15
C THR A 38 -11.44 0.57 -9.06
N GLU A 39 -11.63 -0.17 -10.15
CA GLU A 39 -12.49 -1.35 -10.21
C GLU A 39 -11.88 -2.60 -9.57
N SER A 40 -10.57 -2.57 -9.33
CA SER A 40 -9.83 -3.72 -8.83
C SER A 40 -10.23 -4.09 -7.39
N THR A 41 -10.15 -5.37 -7.07
CA THR A 41 -10.33 -5.88 -5.70
C THR A 41 -9.36 -5.22 -4.72
N ARG A 42 -8.13 -4.91 -5.18
CA ARG A 42 -7.14 -4.18 -4.38
C ARG A 42 -7.66 -2.81 -3.96
N HIS A 43 -8.18 -2.01 -4.88
CA HIS A 43 -8.72 -0.69 -4.55
C HIS A 43 -9.89 -0.79 -3.57
N LYS A 44 -10.82 -1.72 -3.82
CA LYS A 44 -11.97 -1.95 -2.94
C LYS A 44 -11.55 -2.35 -1.52
N ALA A 45 -10.51 -3.18 -1.39
CA ALA A 45 -9.94 -3.53 -0.08
C ALA A 45 -9.30 -2.33 0.63
N LEU A 46 -8.67 -1.42 -0.13
CA LEU A 46 -8.09 -0.20 0.43
C LEU A 46 -9.15 0.81 0.91
N LEU A 47 -10.32 0.86 0.27
CA LEU A 47 -11.44 1.65 0.79
C LEU A 47 -11.89 1.14 2.17
N VAL A 48 -11.99 -0.18 2.35
CA VAL A 48 -12.27 -0.79 3.66
C VAL A 48 -11.18 -0.46 4.68
N PHE A 49 -9.91 -0.53 4.28
CA PHE A 49 -8.78 -0.15 5.13
C PHE A 49 -8.86 1.32 5.55
N LYS A 50 -9.13 2.22 4.61
CA LYS A 50 -9.32 3.66 4.85
C LYS A 50 -10.39 3.89 5.91
N ASP A 51 -11.60 3.38 5.69
CA ASP A 51 -12.73 3.55 6.61
C ASP A 51 -12.41 3.03 8.02
N TYR A 52 -11.76 1.86 8.09
CA TYR A 52 -11.36 1.28 9.37
C TYR A 52 -10.34 2.14 10.11
N VAL A 53 -9.29 2.60 9.42
CA VAL A 53 -8.21 3.40 10.02
C VAL A 53 -8.73 4.77 10.47
N GLU A 54 -9.49 5.46 9.62
CA GLU A 54 -10.06 6.77 9.95
C GLU A 54 -11.01 6.67 11.15
N LYS A 55 -11.88 5.67 11.17
CA LYS A 55 -12.80 5.42 12.29
C LYS A 55 -12.06 5.07 13.59
N LYS A 56 -11.09 4.16 13.53
CA LYS A 56 -10.35 3.69 14.71
C LYS A 56 -9.43 4.76 15.30
N SER A 57 -8.90 5.65 14.46
CA SER A 57 -8.08 6.76 14.92
C SER A 57 -8.90 7.97 15.42
N GLY A 58 -10.23 7.90 15.37
CA GLY A 58 -11.08 9.05 15.67
C GLY A 58 -10.83 10.24 14.75
N GLY A 59 -10.52 9.98 13.47
CA GLY A 59 -10.20 10.99 12.45
C GLY A 59 -8.79 11.56 12.54
N LYS A 60 -7.93 11.05 13.43
CA LYS A 60 -6.52 11.50 13.55
C LYS A 60 -5.67 11.06 12.36
N LEU A 61 -5.98 9.92 11.74
CA LEU A 61 -5.37 9.47 10.48
C LEU A 61 -6.38 9.67 9.36
N GLN A 62 -6.00 10.35 8.30
CA GLN A 62 -6.80 10.54 7.10
C GLN A 62 -6.09 9.87 5.93
N VAL A 63 -6.72 8.88 5.30
CA VAL A 63 -6.13 8.10 4.21
C VAL A 63 -6.59 8.65 2.87
N GLU A 64 -5.65 9.10 2.06
CA GLU A 64 -5.88 9.55 0.68
C GLU A 64 -5.35 8.45 -0.26
N ILE A 65 -6.25 7.78 -1.01
CA ILE A 65 -5.88 6.68 -1.91
C ILE A 65 -5.65 7.22 -3.31
N TYR A 66 -4.49 6.87 -3.89
CA TYR A 66 -4.05 7.26 -5.22
C TYR A 66 -3.96 6.02 -6.12
N PRO A 67 -5.01 5.72 -6.93
CA PRO A 67 -5.07 4.55 -7.79
C PRO A 67 -4.34 4.75 -9.12
N SER A 68 -4.30 3.69 -9.95
CA SER A 68 -3.90 3.73 -11.36
C SER A 68 -2.53 4.36 -11.60
N ALA A 69 -1.58 4.07 -10.72
CA ALA A 69 -0.22 4.61 -10.78
C ALA A 69 -0.13 6.15 -10.82
N THR A 70 -1.11 6.86 -10.24
CA THR A 70 -1.15 8.34 -10.21
C THR A 70 0.08 8.94 -9.52
N LEU A 71 0.70 8.21 -8.58
CA LEU A 71 1.93 8.59 -7.90
C LEU A 71 3.19 7.94 -8.50
N GLY A 72 3.12 7.48 -9.75
CA GLY A 72 4.18 6.76 -10.42
C GLY A 72 3.96 5.24 -10.45
N ASN A 73 4.85 4.50 -11.13
CA ASN A 73 4.83 3.03 -11.14
C ASN A 73 5.22 2.46 -9.76
N GLU A 74 5.07 1.13 -9.58
CA GLU A 74 5.32 0.50 -8.28
C GLU A 74 6.74 0.74 -7.75
N GLY A 75 7.76 0.74 -8.60
CA GLY A 75 9.14 1.02 -8.20
C GLY A 75 9.34 2.48 -7.75
N GLU A 76 8.77 3.43 -8.47
CA GLU A 76 8.82 4.86 -8.12
C GLU A 76 8.07 5.13 -6.79
N MET A 77 6.94 4.47 -6.57
CA MET A 77 6.21 4.57 -5.30
C MET A 77 7.00 3.99 -4.12
N ILE A 78 7.77 2.91 -4.33
CA ILE A 78 8.65 2.36 -3.28
C ILE A 78 9.77 3.34 -2.93
N GLU A 79 10.40 3.96 -3.91
CA GLU A 79 11.41 5.00 -3.64
C GLU A 79 10.79 6.22 -2.94
N SER A 80 9.60 6.65 -3.36
CA SER A 80 8.83 7.72 -2.70
C SER A 80 8.50 7.38 -1.25
N LEU A 81 8.17 6.10 -0.95
CA LEU A 81 7.94 5.61 0.40
C LEU A 81 9.21 5.71 1.26
N LYS A 82 10.37 5.29 0.74
CA LYS A 82 11.66 5.40 1.43
C LYS A 82 12.06 6.85 1.69
N MET A 83 11.76 7.75 0.76
CA MET A 83 12.00 9.19 0.91
C MET A 83 10.98 9.88 1.82
N GLY A 84 9.90 9.20 2.22
CA GLY A 84 8.84 9.78 3.05
C GLY A 84 7.96 10.80 2.31
N THR A 85 7.92 10.78 0.99
CA THR A 85 7.03 11.66 0.19
C THR A 85 5.62 11.08 0.04
N ILE A 86 5.48 9.76 0.25
CA ILE A 86 4.22 9.06 0.49
C ILE A 86 4.35 8.23 1.76
N GLU A 87 3.24 7.98 2.44
CA GLU A 87 3.22 7.28 3.73
C GLU A 87 2.89 5.79 3.59
N ALA A 88 2.24 5.38 2.51
CA ALA A 88 1.86 3.98 2.30
C ALA A 88 1.83 3.61 0.82
N PHE A 89 2.03 2.33 0.56
CA PHE A 89 1.97 1.75 -0.77
C PHE A 89 1.42 0.32 -0.71
N THR A 90 0.68 -0.10 -1.72
CA THR A 90 0.32 -1.49 -1.92
C THR A 90 0.60 -1.93 -3.35
N GLY A 91 1.37 -2.99 -3.48
CA GLY A 91 1.82 -3.53 -4.77
C GLY A 91 2.41 -4.92 -4.62
N GLY A 92 3.08 -5.39 -5.65
CA GLY A 92 3.69 -6.71 -5.71
C GLY A 92 5.21 -6.72 -5.97
N VAL A 93 5.82 -5.57 -6.23
CA VAL A 93 7.24 -5.47 -6.62
C VAL A 93 8.07 -5.00 -5.43
N PHE A 94 8.40 -5.92 -4.52
CA PHE A 94 9.21 -5.66 -3.31
C PHE A 94 10.45 -6.56 -3.21
N ASP A 95 10.74 -7.35 -4.23
CA ASP A 95 11.81 -8.35 -4.19
C ASP A 95 13.20 -7.73 -4.00
N ALA A 96 13.44 -6.54 -4.53
CA ALA A 96 14.68 -5.81 -4.29
C ALA A 96 14.84 -5.35 -2.84
N GLN A 97 13.74 -5.00 -2.17
CA GLN A 97 13.72 -4.55 -0.78
C GLN A 97 13.55 -5.70 0.22
N THR A 98 13.09 -6.83 -0.24
CA THR A 98 12.87 -8.04 0.56
C THR A 98 13.17 -9.28 -0.27
N PRO A 99 14.43 -9.67 -0.46
CA PRO A 99 14.78 -10.84 -1.29
C PRO A 99 14.06 -12.12 -0.86
N LYS A 100 13.74 -12.27 0.44
CA LYS A 100 12.95 -13.39 0.96
C LYS A 100 11.52 -13.43 0.44
N LEU A 101 10.98 -12.31 -0.05
CA LEU A 101 9.66 -12.27 -0.65
C LEU A 101 9.57 -13.12 -1.93
N ASN A 102 10.70 -13.36 -2.61
CA ASN A 102 10.77 -14.27 -3.75
C ASN A 102 10.27 -15.67 -3.44
N LEU A 103 10.35 -16.12 -2.17
CA LEU A 103 9.77 -17.41 -1.75
C LEU A 103 8.24 -17.44 -1.96
N ILE A 104 7.57 -16.32 -1.72
CA ILE A 104 6.12 -16.20 -1.89
C ILE A 104 5.75 -15.86 -3.34
N LEU A 105 6.60 -15.13 -4.05
CA LEU A 105 6.37 -14.68 -5.43
C LEU A 105 6.76 -15.71 -6.49
N MET A 106 7.39 -16.83 -6.11
CA MET A 106 7.86 -17.85 -7.04
C MET A 106 6.69 -18.50 -7.79
N PRO A 107 6.66 -18.44 -9.13
CA PRO A 107 5.62 -19.10 -9.92
C PRO A 107 5.60 -20.62 -9.66
N PHE A 108 4.39 -21.20 -9.65
CA PHE A 108 4.14 -22.65 -9.48
C PHE A 108 4.63 -23.26 -8.17
N PHE A 109 5.03 -22.46 -7.19
CA PHE A 109 5.53 -22.97 -5.90
C PHE A 109 4.39 -23.39 -4.96
N PHE A 110 3.25 -22.75 -5.04
CA PHE A 110 2.06 -23.09 -4.28
C PHE A 110 0.99 -23.69 -5.19
N GLU A 111 0.38 -24.78 -4.76
CA GLU A 111 -0.73 -25.40 -5.50
C GLU A 111 -2.01 -24.57 -5.42
N THR A 112 -2.28 -24.00 -4.25
CA THR A 112 -3.47 -23.19 -4.01
C THR A 112 -3.15 -21.84 -3.39
N GLN A 113 -4.04 -20.87 -3.56
CA GLN A 113 -3.97 -19.58 -2.86
C GLN A 113 -4.09 -19.76 -1.33
N ALA A 114 -4.85 -20.77 -0.89
CA ALA A 114 -4.99 -21.07 0.54
C ALA A 114 -3.64 -21.47 1.15
N ASP A 115 -2.81 -22.24 0.44
CA ASP A 115 -1.49 -22.63 0.91
C ASP A 115 -0.52 -21.47 0.93
N LEU A 116 -0.55 -20.61 -0.08
CA LEU A 116 0.17 -19.34 -0.08
C LEU A 116 -0.19 -18.50 1.16
N MET A 117 -1.48 -18.34 1.44
CA MET A 117 -1.94 -17.53 2.56
C MET A 117 -1.66 -18.15 3.93
N LYS A 118 -1.60 -19.51 4.04
CA LYS A 118 -1.10 -20.17 5.26
C LYS A 118 0.35 -19.78 5.53
N VAL A 119 1.22 -19.82 4.51
CA VAL A 119 2.63 -19.42 4.65
C VAL A 119 2.75 -17.92 4.95
N ALA A 120 2.01 -17.08 4.24
CA ALA A 120 2.02 -15.63 4.47
C ALA A 120 1.59 -15.24 5.91
N ARG A 121 0.69 -16.02 6.54
CA ARG A 121 0.23 -15.80 7.91
C ARG A 121 1.07 -16.51 8.97
N SER A 122 2.00 -17.37 8.59
CA SER A 122 2.89 -18.11 9.48
C SER A 122 4.07 -17.26 9.96
N ASP A 123 4.94 -17.87 10.76
CA ASP A 123 6.19 -17.23 11.19
C ASP A 123 7.15 -16.94 10.01
N ILE A 124 7.03 -17.69 8.91
CA ILE A 124 7.76 -17.38 7.66
C ILE A 124 7.29 -16.02 7.10
N GLY A 125 5.99 -15.81 7.01
CA GLY A 125 5.44 -14.52 6.58
C GLY A 125 5.86 -13.37 7.49
N LYS A 126 5.82 -13.56 8.81
CA LYS A 126 6.30 -12.58 9.79
C LYS A 126 7.80 -12.28 9.61
N MET A 127 8.61 -13.31 9.37
CA MET A 127 10.05 -13.16 9.09
C MET A 127 10.29 -12.32 7.83
N ILE A 128 9.53 -12.57 6.77
CA ILE A 128 9.62 -11.79 5.52
C ILE A 128 9.22 -10.33 5.78
N MET A 129 8.12 -10.09 6.49
CA MET A 129 7.69 -8.72 6.83
C MET A 129 8.75 -7.98 7.65
N LYS A 130 9.35 -8.66 8.63
CA LYS A 130 10.41 -8.08 9.46
C LYS A 130 11.68 -7.77 8.66
N ASP A 131 11.99 -8.56 7.64
CA ASP A 131 13.18 -8.34 6.81
C ASP A 131 13.10 -7.01 6.03
N ALA A 132 11.90 -6.56 5.67
CA ALA A 132 11.67 -5.27 5.01
C ALA A 132 12.10 -4.06 5.87
N GLU A 133 12.10 -4.21 7.20
CA GLU A 133 12.50 -3.12 8.12
C GLU A 133 13.97 -2.72 7.92
N LYS A 134 14.83 -3.64 7.48
CA LYS A 134 16.24 -3.35 7.14
C LYS A 134 16.39 -2.37 5.97
N PHE A 135 15.35 -2.26 5.16
CA PHE A 135 15.30 -1.36 4.00
C PHE A 135 14.43 -0.12 4.26
N GLY A 136 14.11 0.15 5.53
CA GLY A 136 13.31 1.31 5.94
C GLY A 136 11.81 1.18 5.66
N ILE A 137 11.31 -0.04 5.39
CA ILE A 137 9.91 -0.30 5.06
C ILE A 137 9.25 -1.16 6.13
N LYS A 138 8.12 -0.71 6.66
CA LYS A 138 7.26 -1.49 7.54
C LYS A 138 6.17 -2.17 6.73
N MET A 139 6.28 -3.47 6.51
CA MET A 139 5.18 -4.25 5.93
C MET A 139 4.09 -4.46 6.99
N LEU A 140 2.84 -4.18 6.64
CA LEU A 140 1.70 -4.30 7.55
C LEU A 140 0.95 -5.62 7.38
N ALA A 141 0.79 -6.08 6.14
CA ALA A 141 0.07 -7.31 5.82
C ALA A 141 0.42 -7.82 4.43
N PHE A 142 0.12 -9.09 4.18
CA PHE A 142 0.01 -9.66 2.83
C PHE A 142 -1.45 -9.63 2.40
N GLY A 143 -1.68 -9.27 1.12
CA GLY A 143 -2.97 -9.37 0.46
C GLY A 143 -2.90 -10.38 -0.68
N ASP A 144 -3.96 -11.16 -0.86
CA ASP A 144 -4.10 -12.06 -1.99
C ASP A 144 -4.57 -11.27 -3.22
N GLY A 145 -3.76 -11.31 -4.29
CA GLY A 145 -4.06 -10.66 -5.58
C GLY A 145 -4.69 -11.59 -6.61
N GLY A 146 -5.01 -12.82 -6.25
CA GLY A 146 -5.53 -13.84 -7.15
C GLY A 146 -4.46 -14.58 -7.95
N SER A 147 -4.86 -15.64 -8.64
CA SER A 147 -4.00 -16.40 -9.54
C SER A 147 -3.72 -15.63 -10.82
N ARG A 148 -2.55 -15.84 -11.39
CA ARG A 148 -2.16 -15.26 -12.67
C ARG A 148 -2.30 -16.32 -13.78
N HIS A 149 -2.80 -15.89 -14.93
CA HIS A 149 -2.95 -16.72 -16.11
C HIS A 149 -2.16 -16.10 -17.27
N PHE A 150 -1.71 -16.94 -18.20
CA PHE A 150 -1.12 -16.49 -19.44
C PHE A 150 -2.21 -16.12 -20.45
N THR A 151 -2.04 -14.99 -21.09
CA THR A 151 -2.83 -14.59 -22.26
C THR A 151 -1.90 -14.31 -23.42
N ASN A 152 -2.25 -14.80 -24.61
CA ASN A 152 -1.54 -14.50 -25.84
C ASN A 152 -2.49 -14.69 -27.05
N ASN A 153 -2.12 -14.12 -28.18
CA ASN A 153 -2.86 -14.20 -29.43
C ASN A 153 -2.14 -15.05 -30.51
N VAL A 154 -1.09 -15.78 -30.14
CA VAL A 154 -0.25 -16.56 -31.09
C VAL A 154 -0.72 -17.98 -31.17
N ARG A 155 -0.90 -18.67 -30.04
CA ARG A 155 -1.33 -20.08 -29.95
C ARG A 155 -1.83 -20.45 -28.55
N PRO A 156 -2.64 -21.51 -28.42
CA PRO A 156 -2.99 -22.09 -27.13
C PRO A 156 -1.73 -22.56 -26.38
N ILE A 157 -1.70 -22.35 -25.06
CA ILE A 157 -0.67 -22.85 -24.15
C ILE A 157 -1.28 -24.03 -23.39
N ARG A 158 -0.84 -25.26 -23.68
CA ARG A 158 -1.28 -26.49 -23.01
C ARG A 158 -0.16 -27.23 -22.31
N SER A 159 1.09 -26.88 -22.64
CA SER A 159 2.30 -27.46 -22.05
C SER A 159 3.40 -26.42 -21.96
N PRO A 160 4.45 -26.62 -21.16
CA PRO A 160 5.62 -25.75 -21.13
C PRO A 160 6.27 -25.55 -22.51
N ALA A 161 6.24 -26.55 -23.39
CA ALA A 161 6.80 -26.46 -24.74
C ALA A 161 6.11 -25.39 -25.60
N ASP A 162 4.82 -25.14 -25.37
CA ASP A 162 4.05 -24.13 -26.10
C ASP A 162 4.50 -22.69 -25.75
N MET A 163 5.24 -22.50 -24.65
CA MET A 163 5.77 -21.20 -24.25
C MET A 163 6.97 -20.76 -25.10
N LYS A 164 7.63 -21.70 -25.80
CA LYS A 164 8.87 -21.42 -26.53
C LYS A 164 8.68 -20.30 -27.55
N GLY A 165 9.50 -19.25 -27.40
CA GLY A 165 9.52 -18.08 -28.29
C GLY A 165 8.37 -17.10 -28.11
N LEU A 166 7.40 -17.34 -27.21
CA LEU A 166 6.35 -16.37 -26.93
C LEU A 166 6.95 -15.17 -26.19
N LYS A 167 6.60 -13.98 -26.64
CA LYS A 167 6.88 -12.73 -25.89
C LYS A 167 5.84 -12.57 -24.80
N ILE A 168 6.24 -12.67 -23.55
CA ILE A 168 5.35 -12.59 -22.37
C ILE A 168 5.73 -11.40 -21.53
N ARG A 169 4.79 -10.49 -21.31
CA ARG A 169 4.99 -9.38 -20.36
C ARG A 169 5.13 -9.95 -18.95
N THR A 170 6.12 -9.49 -18.23
CA THR A 170 6.31 -9.77 -16.79
C THR A 170 6.41 -8.46 -16.00
N PRO A 171 6.05 -8.45 -14.71
CA PRO A 171 6.51 -7.40 -13.81
C PRO A 171 8.04 -7.48 -13.68
N PRO A 172 8.72 -6.42 -13.23
CA PRO A 172 10.18 -6.41 -13.02
C PRO A 172 10.57 -7.19 -11.75
N ILE A 173 10.22 -8.47 -11.69
CA ILE A 173 10.52 -9.41 -10.60
C ILE A 173 11.41 -10.52 -11.16
N GLU A 174 12.64 -10.62 -10.65
CA GLU A 174 13.68 -11.49 -11.21
C GLU A 174 13.26 -12.97 -11.24
N SER A 175 12.63 -13.47 -10.16
CA SER A 175 12.17 -14.87 -10.09
C SER A 175 11.14 -15.19 -11.18
N ILE A 176 10.24 -14.25 -11.48
CA ILE A 176 9.24 -14.41 -12.55
C ILE A 176 9.91 -14.38 -13.92
N ILE A 177 10.84 -13.44 -14.14
CA ILE A 177 11.59 -13.33 -15.40
C ILE A 177 12.36 -14.63 -15.68
N LYS A 178 13.12 -15.13 -14.71
CA LYS A 178 13.88 -16.38 -14.83
C LYS A 178 12.97 -17.60 -15.09
N CYS A 179 11.82 -17.66 -14.43
CA CYS A 179 10.85 -18.70 -14.65
C CYS A 179 10.33 -18.70 -16.11
N MET A 180 9.99 -17.53 -16.66
CA MET A 180 9.56 -17.43 -18.06
C MET A 180 10.67 -17.82 -19.04
N GLN A 181 11.91 -17.46 -18.76
CA GLN A 181 13.07 -17.89 -19.56
C GLN A 181 13.26 -19.39 -19.51
N ALA A 182 13.13 -20.01 -18.34
CA ALA A 182 13.23 -21.47 -18.17
C ALA A 182 12.14 -22.22 -18.94
N LEU A 183 10.95 -21.62 -19.10
CA LEU A 183 9.87 -22.14 -19.95
C LEU A 183 10.11 -21.90 -21.46
N GLY A 184 11.23 -21.27 -21.83
CA GLY A 184 11.56 -20.95 -23.23
C GLY A 184 10.85 -19.73 -23.79
N ALA A 185 10.12 -18.97 -23.00
CA ALA A 185 9.52 -17.70 -23.40
C ALA A 185 10.56 -16.57 -23.41
N THR A 186 10.20 -15.49 -24.09
CA THR A 186 10.96 -14.24 -24.08
C THR A 186 10.23 -13.25 -23.17
N PRO A 187 10.64 -13.07 -21.90
CA PRO A 187 10.01 -12.13 -21.00
C PRO A 187 10.31 -10.68 -21.42
N VAL A 188 9.30 -9.84 -21.35
CA VAL A 188 9.40 -8.38 -21.56
C VAL A 188 8.99 -7.73 -20.23
N SER A 189 9.96 -7.16 -19.54
CA SER A 189 9.72 -6.53 -18.23
C SER A 189 9.08 -5.15 -18.42
N ILE A 190 7.80 -5.01 -18.02
CA ILE A 190 7.06 -3.75 -18.07
C ILE A 190 6.38 -3.54 -16.71
N PRO A 191 6.63 -2.42 -16.01
CA PRO A 191 5.99 -2.12 -14.74
C PRO A 191 4.46 -2.08 -14.83
N SER A 192 3.78 -2.39 -13.73
CA SER A 192 2.34 -2.16 -13.62
C SER A 192 2.05 -0.65 -13.64
N GLY A 193 1.06 -0.25 -14.43
CA GLY A 193 0.74 1.17 -14.66
C GLY A 193 1.31 1.71 -15.98
N ALA A 194 2.24 0.98 -16.63
CA ALA A 194 2.76 1.29 -17.97
C ALA A 194 2.23 0.30 -19.04
N THR A 195 1.18 -0.44 -18.72
CA THR A 195 0.50 -1.42 -19.61
C THR A 195 -0.94 -1.02 -19.83
#